data_5e447dd6062720e704b81bc6a5e4d53e
#
_entry.id   5e447dd6062720e704b81bc6a5e4d53e
#
_cell.length_a   1.000
_cell.length_b   1.000
_cell.length_c   1.000
_cell.angle_alpha   90.00
_cell.angle_beta   90.00
_cell.angle_gamma   90.00
#
_symmetry.space_group_name_H-M   'P 1'
#
loop_
_entity.id
_entity.type
_entity.pdbx_description
1 polymer ?
#
loop_
_entity_poly.entity_id
_entity_poly.type
_entity_poly.pdbx_seq_one_letter_code
_entity_poly.pdbx_strand_id
1 'polypeptide(L)'
;MKADVSERQRVKLLADMIGYYRLCCPRIGGFKLFHLLEKDLGHAVTLGRDSFLKVYESKGFKLNPNKRRRTTDSNHVYKRYPNLIKGKDVRYSNHIWVSDITY
;
A
#
# COMPACT_ATOMS: atom_id res chain seq x y z
N MET A 1 -14.64 18.30 -30.02
CA MET A 1 -15.41 17.04 -30.16
C MET A 1 -14.58 15.81 -30.48
N LYS A 2 -13.66 15.83 -31.47
CA LYS A 2 -12.84 14.64 -31.79
C LYS A 2 -11.83 14.25 -30.68
N ALA A 3 -11.27 15.20 -29.94
CA ALA A 3 -10.34 14.94 -28.84
C ALA A 3 -11.01 14.23 -27.64
N ASP A 4 -12.26 14.61 -27.34
CA ASP A 4 -13.03 14.06 -26.20
C ASP A 4 -13.39 12.57 -26.42
N VAL A 5 -13.73 12.17 -27.65
CA VAL A 5 -14.04 10.78 -27.98
C VAL A 5 -12.80 9.89 -27.88
N SER A 6 -11.65 10.38 -28.34
CA SER A 6 -10.37 9.67 -28.23
C SER A 6 -9.93 9.47 -26.79
N GLU A 7 -10.12 10.47 -25.93
CA GLU A 7 -9.79 10.39 -24.51
C GLU A 7 -10.68 9.39 -23.77
N ARG A 8 -11.98 9.40 -24.02
CA ARG A 8 -12.91 8.42 -23.44
C ARG A 8 -12.58 6.98 -23.84
N GLN A 9 -12.19 6.78 -25.10
CA GLN A 9 -11.77 5.45 -25.59
C GLN A 9 -10.50 4.97 -24.89
N ARG A 10 -9.51 5.86 -24.70
CA ARG A 10 -8.28 5.55 -23.93
C ARG A 10 -8.58 5.18 -22.48
N VAL A 11 -9.42 5.96 -21.80
CA VAL A 11 -9.83 5.71 -20.42
C VAL A 11 -10.55 4.36 -20.30
N LYS A 12 -11.42 4.02 -21.27
CA LYS A 12 -12.10 2.73 -21.29
C LYS A 12 -11.11 1.58 -21.46
N LEU A 13 -10.19 1.69 -22.41
CA LEU A 13 -9.15 0.69 -22.63
C LEU A 13 -8.29 0.46 -21.40
N LEU A 14 -7.88 1.55 -20.75
CA LEU A 14 -7.13 1.47 -19.49
C LEU A 14 -7.92 0.77 -18.40
N ALA A 15 -9.21 1.06 -18.26
CA ALA A 15 -10.07 0.42 -17.27
C ALA A 15 -10.20 -1.09 -17.52
N ASP A 16 -10.37 -1.50 -18.78
CA ASP A 16 -10.46 -2.91 -19.19
C ASP A 16 -9.15 -3.65 -18.90
N MET A 17 -8.02 -3.03 -19.18
CA MET A 17 -6.71 -3.60 -18.88
C MET A 17 -6.41 -3.69 -17.38
N ILE A 18 -6.76 -2.68 -16.59
CA ILE A 18 -6.67 -2.75 -15.14
C ILE A 18 -7.53 -3.91 -14.62
N GLY A 19 -8.73 -4.09 -15.15
CA GLY A 19 -9.59 -5.23 -14.83
C GLY A 19 -8.91 -6.57 -15.10
N TYR A 20 -8.29 -6.72 -16.26
CA TYR A 20 -7.54 -7.92 -16.61
C TYR A 20 -6.40 -8.24 -15.65
N TYR A 21 -5.55 -7.26 -15.34
CA TYR A 21 -4.47 -7.45 -14.36
C TYR A 21 -4.98 -7.79 -12.96
N ARG A 22 -6.16 -7.26 -12.60
CA ARG A 22 -6.81 -7.56 -11.31
C ARG A 22 -7.32 -8.99 -11.21
N LEU A 23 -7.67 -9.65 -12.32
CA LEU A 23 -7.99 -11.08 -12.33
C LEU A 23 -6.78 -11.93 -11.94
N CYS A 24 -5.59 -11.56 -12.45
CA CYS A 24 -4.35 -12.27 -12.13
C CYS A 24 -3.79 -11.88 -10.75
N CYS A 25 -3.87 -10.61 -10.41
CA CYS A 25 -3.29 -10.03 -9.20
C CYS A 25 -4.31 -9.12 -8.48
N PRO A 26 -5.27 -9.67 -7.70
CA PRO A 26 -6.40 -8.92 -7.15
C PRO A 26 -6.02 -7.72 -6.28
N ARG A 27 -4.84 -7.73 -5.67
CA ARG A 27 -4.36 -6.68 -4.75
C ARG A 27 -3.22 -5.84 -5.31
N ILE A 28 -3.02 -5.84 -6.61
CA ILE A 28 -1.99 -4.99 -7.23
C ILE A 28 -2.36 -3.50 -7.08
N GLY A 29 -1.42 -2.70 -6.56
CA GLY A 29 -1.63 -1.26 -6.36
C GLY A 29 -1.42 -0.44 -7.64
N GLY A 30 -1.97 0.78 -7.67
CA GLY A 30 -1.95 1.65 -8.85
C GLY A 30 -0.56 1.96 -9.40
N PHE A 31 0.45 2.17 -8.55
CA PHE A 31 1.83 2.40 -8.99
C PHE A 31 2.43 1.21 -9.74
N LYS A 32 2.25 0.01 -9.22
CA LYS A 32 2.73 -1.22 -9.89
C LYS A 32 2.01 -1.45 -11.21
N LEU A 33 0.70 -1.24 -11.22
CA LEU A 33 -0.10 -1.30 -12.45
C LEU A 33 0.36 -0.31 -13.50
N PHE A 34 0.63 0.93 -13.11
CA PHE A 34 1.14 1.95 -14.03
C PHE A 34 2.42 1.49 -14.74
N HIS A 35 3.41 1.00 -13.98
CA HIS A 35 4.67 0.51 -14.54
C HIS A 35 4.51 -0.73 -15.42
N LEU A 36 3.60 -1.65 -15.07
CA LEU A 36 3.32 -2.81 -15.91
C LEU A 36 2.68 -2.41 -17.23
N LEU A 37 1.68 -1.52 -17.18
CA LEU A 37 1.01 -1.02 -18.38
C LEU A 37 1.96 -0.20 -19.25
N GLU A 38 2.84 0.60 -18.67
CA GLU A 38 3.87 1.34 -19.40
C GLU A 38 4.83 0.40 -20.14
N LYS A 39 5.22 -0.70 -19.49
CA LYS A 39 6.08 -1.72 -20.08
C LYS A 39 5.43 -2.48 -21.22
N ASP A 40 4.16 -2.86 -21.07
CA ASP A 40 3.45 -3.75 -21.99
C ASP A 40 2.87 -3.00 -23.19
N LEU A 41 2.40 -1.78 -22.98
CA LEU A 41 1.72 -0.96 -24.00
C LEU A 41 2.61 0.11 -24.63
N GLY A 42 3.77 0.37 -24.05
CA GLY A 42 4.64 1.46 -24.46
C GLY A 42 4.00 2.84 -24.29
N HIS A 43 4.66 3.86 -24.79
CA HIS A 43 4.20 5.25 -24.68
C HIS A 43 2.91 5.59 -25.45
N ALA A 44 2.41 4.70 -26.27
CA ALA A 44 1.22 4.95 -27.12
C ALA A 44 -0.10 5.10 -26.31
N VAL A 45 -0.16 4.56 -25.09
CA VAL A 45 -1.35 4.58 -24.22
C VAL A 45 -1.10 5.41 -22.95
N THR A 46 0.08 5.95 -22.79
CA THR A 46 0.47 6.62 -21.55
C THR A 46 -0.23 7.95 -21.34
N LEU A 47 -1.20 7.89 -20.46
CA LEU A 47 -1.47 9.01 -19.58
C LEU A 47 -0.25 9.18 -18.67
N GLY A 48 0.14 10.40 -18.34
CA GLY A 48 1.14 10.61 -17.30
C GLY A 48 0.70 9.93 -15.99
N ARG A 49 1.66 9.54 -15.16
CA ARG A 49 1.43 8.82 -13.89
C ARG A 49 0.26 9.38 -13.07
N ASP A 50 0.21 10.69 -12.88
CA ASP A 50 -0.78 11.32 -12.05
C ASP A 50 -2.19 11.28 -12.68
N SER A 51 -2.26 11.42 -14.01
CA SER A 51 -3.51 11.27 -14.75
C SER A 51 -4.02 9.82 -14.72
N PHE A 52 -3.12 8.85 -14.83
CA PHE A 52 -3.45 7.45 -14.65
C PHE A 52 -4.02 7.16 -13.25
N LEU A 53 -3.39 7.66 -12.20
CA LEU A 53 -3.86 7.47 -10.82
C LEU A 53 -5.23 8.12 -10.60
N LYS A 54 -5.51 9.28 -11.19
CA LYS A 54 -6.85 9.89 -11.15
C LYS A 54 -7.91 8.98 -11.80
N VAL A 55 -7.61 8.41 -12.97
CA VAL A 55 -8.51 7.45 -13.64
C VAL A 55 -8.69 6.20 -12.77
N TYR A 56 -7.60 5.66 -12.23
CA TYR A 56 -7.60 4.50 -11.34
C TYR A 56 -8.50 4.71 -10.10
N GLU A 57 -8.44 5.87 -9.47
CA GLU A 57 -9.28 6.22 -8.33
C GLU A 57 -10.74 6.47 -8.75
N SER A 58 -10.98 7.23 -9.82
CA SER A 58 -12.32 7.58 -10.30
C SER A 58 -13.13 6.36 -10.74
N LYS A 59 -12.46 5.31 -11.22
CA LYS A 59 -13.08 4.04 -11.60
C LYS A 59 -13.24 3.05 -10.44
N GLY A 60 -12.92 3.46 -9.21
CA GLY A 60 -13.10 2.63 -8.02
C GLY A 60 -12.07 1.51 -7.85
N PHE A 61 -10.95 1.57 -8.57
CA PHE A 61 -9.90 0.56 -8.46
C PHE A 61 -8.98 0.75 -7.24
N LYS A 62 -9.12 1.85 -6.51
CA LYS A 62 -8.32 2.11 -5.32
C LYS A 62 -8.54 1.01 -4.27
N LEU A 63 -7.44 0.42 -3.82
CA LEU A 63 -7.50 -0.59 -2.77
C LEU A 63 -7.73 0.06 -1.42
N ASN A 64 -8.68 -0.45 -0.66
CA ASN A 64 -8.82 -0.07 0.73
C ASN A 64 -7.59 -0.55 1.52
N PRO A 65 -6.99 0.30 2.36
CA PRO A 65 -5.91 -0.12 3.22
C PRO A 65 -6.40 -1.23 4.16
N ASN A 66 -5.55 -2.23 4.39
CA ASN A 66 -5.86 -3.23 5.41
C ASN A 66 -6.00 -2.53 6.75
N LYS A 67 -7.07 -2.83 7.48
CA LYS A 67 -7.20 -2.40 8.88
C LYS A 67 -5.98 -2.93 9.64
N ARG A 68 -5.23 -2.01 10.26
CA ARG A 68 -4.12 -2.41 11.14
C ARG A 68 -4.70 -3.26 12.27
N ARG A 69 -4.22 -4.48 12.40
CA ARG A 69 -4.55 -5.31 13.55
C ARG A 69 -3.84 -4.74 14.78
N ARG A 70 -4.57 -4.52 15.85
CA ARG A 70 -3.96 -4.26 17.15
C ARG A 70 -3.26 -5.53 17.58
N THR A 71 -1.95 -5.50 17.72
CA THR A 71 -1.13 -6.64 18.14
C THR A 71 -0.84 -6.63 19.63
N THR A 72 -1.06 -5.48 20.30
CA THR A 72 -0.87 -5.32 21.74
C THR A 72 -2.19 -5.06 22.43
N ASP A 73 -2.49 -5.83 23.46
CA ASP A 73 -3.57 -5.55 24.41
C ASP A 73 -2.98 -5.14 25.74
N SER A 74 -2.91 -3.83 25.98
CA SER A 74 -2.42 -3.28 27.23
C SER A 74 -3.43 -3.40 28.38
N ASN A 75 -4.66 -3.81 28.10
CA ASN A 75 -5.73 -3.92 29.08
C ASN A 75 -6.06 -5.38 29.46
N HIS A 76 -5.08 -6.27 29.34
CA HIS A 76 -5.22 -7.69 29.68
C HIS A 76 -5.34 -7.89 31.20
N VAL A 77 -5.95 -9.01 31.61
CA VAL A 77 -6.15 -9.40 33.00
C VAL A 77 -4.91 -10.03 33.66
N TYR A 78 -3.84 -10.26 32.88
CA TYR A 78 -2.62 -10.88 33.37
C TYR A 78 -1.85 -9.96 34.31
N LYS A 79 -1.04 -10.55 35.21
CA LYS A 79 -0.17 -9.82 36.13
C LYS A 79 0.75 -8.86 35.37
N ARG A 80 0.77 -7.61 35.79
CA ARG A 80 1.68 -6.59 35.28
C ARG A 80 2.91 -6.53 36.17
N TYR A 81 4.08 -6.61 35.51
CA TYR A 81 5.35 -6.50 36.21
C TYR A 81 5.83 -5.05 36.21
N PRO A 82 6.45 -4.57 37.32
CA PRO A 82 7.00 -3.23 37.36
C PRO A 82 8.19 -3.09 36.38
N ASN A 83 8.45 -1.86 35.98
CA ASN A 83 9.63 -1.55 35.19
C ASN A 83 10.88 -1.64 36.07
N LEU A 84 11.67 -2.70 35.90
CA LEU A 84 12.87 -2.98 36.70
C LEU A 84 14.02 -1.99 36.48
N ILE A 85 14.00 -1.27 35.34
CA ILE A 85 15.06 -0.32 34.97
C ILE A 85 14.66 1.15 35.20
N LYS A 86 13.46 1.38 35.74
CA LYS A 86 13.01 2.74 36.05
C LYS A 86 13.95 3.41 37.05
N GLY A 87 14.51 4.56 36.65
CA GLY A 87 15.44 5.32 37.50
C GLY A 87 16.88 4.80 37.55
N LYS A 88 17.24 3.80 36.73
CA LYS A 88 18.62 3.33 36.61
C LYS A 88 19.32 4.07 35.47
N ASP A 89 20.47 4.66 35.74
CA ASP A 89 21.32 5.25 34.71
C ASP A 89 22.17 4.18 34.05
N VAL A 90 22.15 4.15 32.73
CA VAL A 90 23.02 3.28 31.92
C VAL A 90 24.38 3.94 31.77
N ARG A 91 25.41 3.40 32.43
CA ARG A 91 26.74 4.02 32.56
C ARG A 91 27.82 3.39 31.71
N TYR A 92 27.64 2.14 31.25
CA TYR A 92 28.63 1.42 30.46
C TYR A 92 27.96 0.41 29.53
N SER A 93 28.70 -0.07 28.56
CA SER A 93 28.24 -1.08 27.60
C SER A 93 27.91 -2.39 28.32
N ASN A 94 26.84 -3.08 27.86
CA ASN A 94 26.34 -4.33 28.46
C ASN A 94 25.80 -4.20 29.91
N HIS A 95 25.49 -2.99 30.35
CA HIS A 95 24.94 -2.77 31.69
C HIS A 95 23.50 -3.29 31.82
N ILE A 96 22.70 -3.18 30.75
CA ILE A 96 21.31 -3.65 30.72
C ILE A 96 21.12 -4.48 29.45
N TRP A 97 20.51 -5.64 29.61
CA TRP A 97 20.09 -6.51 28.52
C TRP A 97 18.56 -6.56 28.49
N VAL A 98 17.98 -6.41 27.31
CA VAL A 98 16.55 -6.53 27.06
C VAL A 98 16.32 -7.56 25.99
N SER A 99 15.36 -8.45 26.18
CA SER A 99 14.96 -9.44 25.19
C SER A 99 13.45 -9.38 24.96
N ASP A 100 13.03 -9.60 23.74
CA ASP A 100 11.63 -9.69 23.35
C ASP A 100 11.46 -10.81 22.31
N ILE A 101 10.30 -11.44 22.33
CA ILE A 101 9.94 -12.47 21.36
C ILE A 101 8.99 -11.86 20.34
N THR A 102 9.40 -11.83 19.07
CA THR A 102 8.59 -11.39 17.94
C THR A 102 8.29 -12.55 17.01
N TYR A 103 7.07 -12.60 16.49
CA TYR A 103 6.62 -13.60 15.52
C TYR A 103 6.41 -12.96 14.15
#